data_7529c5a3bc25fa4989a9f9bf0c824d70
#
_entry.id   7529c5a3bc25fa4989a9f9bf0c824d70
#
_cell.length_a   1.000
_cell.length_b   1.000
_cell.length_c   1.000
_cell.angle_alpha   90.00
_cell.angle_beta   90.00
_cell.angle_gamma   90.00
#
_symmetry.space_group_name_H-M   'P 1'
#
loop_
_entity.id
_entity.type
_entity.pdbx_description
1 polymer ?
#
loop_
_entity_poly.entity_id
_entity_poly.type
_entity_poly.pdbx_seq_one_letter_code
_entity_poly.pdbx_strand_id
1 'polypeptide(L)'
;VLADFLEMPESHVRVVKATMGGSFGAKQEWFLEPVTALVAKKLCRPVKLVYSRGEAMTDTIVRGAMRMSARGYYMPDGEMKEIYCDVTLDAGAYIGNAGDYVRALAGKPTRCYRIPYMHYHGQVISSNSPVSGAFRSWSAAEEALMMERQLDAAAEKLGMDRLAIRLKNVARSGEEDKKLRLSLEDIRIGDALSLIHISEPTRHAQIS
;
A
#
# COMPACT_ATOMS: atom_id res chain seq x y z
N VAL A 1 8.70 -12.60 -21.60
CA VAL A 1 8.68 -11.12 -21.60
C VAL A 1 9.98 -10.54 -22.16
N LEU A 2 11.18 -10.69 -21.52
CA LEU A 2 12.44 -10.14 -22.08
C LEU A 2 12.80 -10.79 -23.43
N ALA A 3 12.62 -12.09 -23.54
CA ALA A 3 12.85 -12.83 -24.79
C ALA A 3 11.93 -12.33 -25.92
N ASP A 4 10.65 -12.15 -25.60
CA ASP A 4 9.64 -11.61 -26.57
C ASP A 4 10.00 -10.19 -26.99
N PHE A 5 10.37 -9.32 -26.01
CA PHE A 5 10.81 -7.95 -26.30
C PHE A 5 12.04 -7.91 -27.20
N LEU A 6 12.95 -8.87 -27.03
CA LEU A 6 14.18 -8.97 -27.82
C LEU A 6 13.98 -9.78 -29.12
N GLU A 7 12.79 -10.33 -29.34
CA GLU A 7 12.52 -11.22 -30.47
C GLU A 7 13.56 -12.36 -30.55
N MET A 8 13.74 -13.07 -29.41
CA MET A 8 14.70 -14.15 -29.26
C MET A 8 14.07 -15.37 -28.60
N PRO A 9 14.55 -16.59 -28.88
CA PRO A 9 14.14 -17.75 -28.12
C PRO A 9 14.47 -17.61 -26.62
N GLU A 10 13.57 -18.04 -25.73
CA GLU A 10 13.80 -18.00 -24.28
C GLU A 10 15.10 -18.69 -23.84
N SER A 11 15.48 -19.77 -24.53
CA SER A 11 16.73 -20.50 -24.29
C SER A 11 18.01 -19.66 -24.49
N HIS A 12 17.89 -18.54 -25.22
CA HIS A 12 19.02 -17.62 -25.46
C HIS A 12 19.08 -16.47 -24.42
N VAL A 13 18.10 -16.39 -23.53
CA VAL A 13 18.05 -15.34 -22.52
C VAL A 13 18.27 -15.93 -21.14
N ARG A 14 19.32 -15.47 -20.46
CA ARG A 14 19.60 -15.85 -19.06
C ARG A 14 19.60 -14.61 -18.19
N VAL A 15 18.65 -14.54 -17.27
CA VAL A 15 18.57 -13.49 -16.23
C VAL A 15 19.17 -14.05 -14.93
N VAL A 16 20.17 -13.36 -14.39
CA VAL A 16 20.82 -13.75 -13.14
C VAL A 16 20.55 -12.69 -12.10
N LYS A 17 19.88 -13.08 -11.02
CA LYS A 17 19.67 -12.22 -9.87
C LYS A 17 20.94 -12.19 -9.02
N ALA A 18 21.57 -11.02 -8.93
CA ALA A 18 22.63 -10.79 -7.97
C ALA A 18 22.06 -10.59 -6.55
N THR A 19 22.92 -10.61 -5.53
CA THR A 19 22.54 -10.21 -4.17
C THR A 19 22.10 -8.75 -4.19
N MET A 20 20.85 -8.51 -3.75
CA MET A 20 20.25 -7.19 -3.72
C MET A 20 19.99 -6.78 -2.28
N GLY A 21 20.24 -5.51 -1.97
CA GLY A 21 19.74 -4.89 -0.75
C GLY A 21 18.22 -4.69 -0.79
N GLY A 22 17.69 -3.79 0.07
CA GLY A 22 16.26 -3.48 0.08
C GLY A 22 15.74 -2.98 -1.27
N SER A 23 14.51 -3.30 -1.60
CA SER A 23 13.82 -2.86 -2.82
C SER A 23 12.84 -1.73 -2.54
N PHE A 24 11.98 -1.91 -1.55
CA PHE A 24 10.92 -0.96 -1.16
C PHE A 24 10.00 -0.54 -2.32
N GLY A 25 9.92 -1.37 -3.36
CA GLY A 25 9.18 -1.14 -4.60
C GLY A 25 10.06 -0.78 -5.80
N ALA A 26 11.18 -0.07 -5.61
CA ALA A 26 12.00 0.46 -6.68
C ALA A 26 12.66 -0.59 -7.61
N LYS A 27 12.58 -1.87 -7.29
CA LYS A 27 13.14 -2.98 -8.09
C LYS A 27 12.07 -3.98 -8.55
N GLN A 28 10.82 -3.56 -8.59
CA GLN A 28 9.71 -4.42 -9.04
C GLN A 28 9.37 -4.18 -10.50
N GLU A 29 9.66 -2.99 -11.02
CA GLU A 29 9.44 -2.62 -12.42
C GLU A 29 10.74 -2.75 -13.22
N TRP A 30 10.58 -2.85 -14.52
CA TRP A 30 11.68 -2.97 -15.47
C TRP A 30 12.02 -1.60 -16.04
N PHE A 31 13.20 -1.09 -15.72
CA PHE A 31 13.67 0.21 -16.22
C PHE A 31 14.86 0.04 -17.15
N LEU A 32 15.97 -0.47 -16.62
CA LEU A 32 17.24 -0.54 -17.31
C LEU A 32 17.43 -1.86 -18.07
N GLU A 33 16.78 -2.92 -17.62
CA GLU A 33 16.99 -4.27 -18.13
C GLU A 33 16.67 -4.38 -19.63
N PRO A 34 15.48 -3.95 -20.12
CA PRO A 34 15.16 -4.03 -21.54
C PRO A 34 16.08 -3.19 -22.40
N VAL A 35 16.37 -1.97 -21.97
CA VAL A 35 17.24 -1.02 -22.72
C VAL A 35 18.65 -1.56 -22.81
N THR A 36 19.21 -2.01 -21.68
CA THR A 36 20.55 -2.58 -21.61
C THR A 36 20.69 -3.81 -22.53
N ALA A 37 19.71 -4.69 -22.48
CA ALA A 37 19.69 -5.89 -23.31
C ALA A 37 19.57 -5.58 -24.81
N LEU A 38 18.69 -4.62 -25.18
CA LEU A 38 18.53 -4.18 -26.57
C LEU A 38 19.82 -3.58 -27.13
N VAL A 39 20.47 -2.71 -26.36
CA VAL A 39 21.74 -2.10 -26.77
C VAL A 39 22.84 -3.16 -26.91
N ALA A 40 22.92 -4.11 -25.96
CA ALA A 40 23.87 -5.21 -26.06
C ALA A 40 23.65 -6.08 -27.31
N LYS A 41 22.39 -6.38 -27.63
CA LYS A 41 22.01 -7.11 -28.86
C LYS A 41 22.43 -6.35 -30.11
N LYS A 42 22.12 -5.06 -30.20
CA LYS A 42 22.46 -4.23 -31.37
C LYS A 42 23.96 -4.05 -31.58
N LEU A 43 24.72 -3.89 -30.49
CA LEU A 43 26.16 -3.66 -30.58
C LEU A 43 26.98 -4.96 -30.61
N CYS A 44 26.34 -6.11 -30.35
CA CYS A 44 27.02 -7.41 -30.17
C CYS A 44 28.21 -7.32 -29.18
N ARG A 45 28.04 -6.56 -28.10
CA ARG A 45 29.07 -6.31 -27.06
C ARG A 45 28.45 -6.26 -25.67
N PRO A 46 29.22 -6.57 -24.62
CA PRO A 46 28.77 -6.33 -23.25
C PRO A 46 28.42 -4.87 -23.00
N VAL A 47 27.30 -4.62 -22.33
CA VAL A 47 26.82 -3.25 -21.99
C VAL A 47 26.54 -3.19 -20.51
N LYS A 48 26.94 -2.09 -19.89
CA LYS A 48 26.60 -1.73 -18.52
C LYS A 48 25.89 -0.37 -18.54
N LEU A 49 24.70 -0.34 -17.94
CA LEU A 49 23.92 0.90 -17.77
C LEU A 49 23.72 1.17 -16.28
N VAL A 50 23.97 2.37 -15.84
CA VAL A 50 23.80 2.81 -14.45
C VAL A 50 23.23 4.21 -14.47
N TYR A 51 22.08 4.38 -13.81
CA TYR A 51 21.52 5.74 -13.67
C TYR A 51 22.37 6.61 -12.76
N SER A 52 22.54 7.85 -13.16
CA SER A 52 22.91 8.93 -12.24
C SER A 52 21.78 9.20 -11.25
N ARG A 53 22.03 9.96 -10.20
CA ARG A 53 20.98 10.35 -9.26
C ARG A 53 19.86 11.14 -9.94
N GLY A 54 20.19 12.04 -10.87
CA GLY A 54 19.22 12.82 -11.64
C GLY A 54 18.30 11.93 -12.47
N GLU A 55 18.87 11.00 -13.24
CA GLU A 55 18.09 10.04 -14.03
C GLU A 55 17.20 9.16 -13.16
N ALA A 56 17.73 8.64 -12.04
CA ALA A 56 16.93 7.83 -11.11
C ALA A 56 15.75 8.60 -10.51
N MET A 57 15.86 9.93 -10.33
CA MET A 57 14.75 10.75 -9.81
C MET A 57 13.71 11.10 -10.88
N THR A 58 14.05 11.05 -12.16
CA THR A 58 13.16 11.44 -13.25
C THR A 58 12.54 10.26 -13.99
N ASP A 59 13.19 9.10 -13.99
CA ASP A 59 12.81 7.94 -14.81
C ASP A 59 12.36 6.71 -14.00
N THR A 60 12.38 6.77 -12.65
CA THR A 60 11.85 5.68 -11.85
C THR A 60 10.42 5.96 -11.37
N ILE A 61 9.73 4.90 -10.96
CA ILE A 61 8.38 5.03 -10.41
C ILE A 61 8.35 5.87 -9.13
N VAL A 62 7.24 6.55 -8.96
CA VAL A 62 6.94 7.34 -7.77
C VAL A 62 5.71 6.79 -7.06
N ARG A 63 5.47 7.23 -5.83
CA ARG A 63 4.18 7.00 -5.17
C ARG A 63 3.11 7.77 -5.92
N GLY A 64 2.09 7.08 -6.43
CA GLY A 64 1.00 7.71 -7.16
C GLY A 64 0.20 8.66 -6.28
N ALA A 65 -0.18 9.80 -6.83
CA ALA A 65 -1.12 10.69 -6.17
C ALA A 65 -2.46 10.00 -6.00
N MET A 66 -3.05 10.10 -4.80
CA MET A 66 -4.27 9.38 -4.48
C MET A 66 -5.30 10.31 -3.85
N ARG A 67 -6.52 10.26 -4.36
CA ARG A 67 -7.68 10.87 -3.72
C ARG A 67 -8.49 9.78 -3.04
N MET A 68 -8.73 9.94 -1.76
CA MET A 68 -9.46 8.97 -0.96
C MET A 68 -10.60 9.65 -0.23
N SER A 69 -11.76 9.01 -0.21
CA SER A 69 -12.93 9.41 0.57
C SER A 69 -13.43 8.19 1.33
N ALA A 70 -13.73 8.36 2.61
CA ALA A 70 -14.32 7.31 3.41
C ALA A 70 -15.48 7.82 4.24
N ARG A 71 -16.52 7.01 4.39
CA ARG A 71 -17.68 7.27 5.24
C ARG A 71 -17.98 6.03 6.06
N GLY A 72 -17.74 6.11 7.37
CA GLY A 72 -18.02 5.03 8.31
C GLY A 72 -19.34 5.25 9.04
N TYR A 73 -20.03 4.16 9.33
CA TYR A 73 -21.24 4.12 10.16
C TYR A 73 -20.93 3.35 11.43
N TYR A 74 -21.21 3.98 12.57
CA TYR A 74 -20.88 3.46 13.88
C TYR A 74 -22.13 3.42 14.76
N MET A 75 -22.19 2.45 15.63
CA MET A 75 -23.20 2.41 16.70
C MET A 75 -22.87 3.47 17.77
N PRO A 76 -23.84 3.86 18.61
CA PRO A 76 -23.61 4.83 19.70
C PRO A 76 -22.50 4.41 20.67
N ASP A 77 -22.24 3.11 20.78
CA ASP A 77 -21.16 2.54 21.60
C ASP A 77 -19.80 2.48 20.90
N GLY A 78 -19.69 3.03 19.69
CA GLY A 78 -18.46 3.10 18.90
C GLY A 78 -18.15 1.88 18.04
N GLU A 79 -19.01 0.85 18.01
CA GLU A 79 -18.80 -0.31 17.14
C GLU A 79 -19.02 0.09 15.66
N MET A 80 -18.04 -0.19 14.79
CA MET A 80 -18.17 0.03 13.35
C MET A 80 -19.10 -1.02 12.74
N LYS A 81 -20.05 -0.59 11.95
CA LYS A 81 -20.98 -1.47 11.23
C LYS A 81 -20.69 -1.54 9.74
N GLU A 82 -20.38 -0.41 9.15
CA GLU A 82 -20.27 -0.31 7.71
C GLU A 82 -19.30 0.82 7.33
N ILE A 83 -18.57 0.63 6.23
CA ILE A 83 -17.72 1.68 5.65
C ILE A 83 -17.85 1.71 4.13
N TYR A 84 -17.93 2.90 3.58
CA TYR A 84 -17.84 3.18 2.15
C TYR A 84 -16.50 3.85 1.86
N CYS A 85 -15.77 3.33 0.90
CA CYS A 85 -14.46 3.84 0.50
C CYS A 85 -14.45 4.09 -1.01
N ASP A 86 -14.14 5.32 -1.39
CA ASP A 86 -13.84 5.71 -2.77
C ASP A 86 -12.38 6.09 -2.90
N VAL A 87 -11.69 5.47 -3.85
CA VAL A 87 -10.27 5.66 -4.08
C VAL A 87 -10.01 5.90 -5.56
N THR A 88 -9.34 7.00 -5.87
CA THR A 88 -8.83 7.29 -7.21
C THR A 88 -7.32 7.40 -7.13
N LEU A 89 -6.62 6.57 -7.91
CA LEU A 89 -5.15 6.59 -8.04
C LEU A 89 -4.77 7.16 -9.40
N ASP A 90 -3.88 8.13 -9.41
CA ASP A 90 -3.21 8.59 -10.62
C ASP A 90 -2.02 7.67 -10.93
N ALA A 91 -2.12 6.93 -12.03
CA ALA A 91 -1.07 6.04 -12.50
C ALA A 91 0.06 6.79 -13.23
N GLY A 92 -0.16 8.05 -13.59
CA GLY A 92 0.72 8.77 -14.47
C GLY A 92 0.56 8.35 -15.94
N ALA A 93 1.65 8.42 -16.71
CA ALA A 93 1.62 8.16 -18.14
C ALA A 93 1.29 6.71 -18.53
N TYR A 94 1.58 5.75 -17.65
CA TYR A 94 1.32 4.33 -17.88
C TYR A 94 0.70 3.68 -16.64
N ILE A 95 -0.25 2.78 -16.87
CA ILE A 95 -1.00 2.14 -15.78
C ILE A 95 -0.13 1.20 -14.93
N GLY A 96 0.81 0.47 -15.54
CA GLY A 96 1.69 -0.46 -14.82
C GLY A 96 0.94 -1.32 -13.78
N ASN A 97 1.45 -1.34 -12.56
CA ASN A 97 0.87 -2.08 -11.42
C ASN A 97 -0.22 -1.31 -10.65
N ALA A 98 -0.67 -0.15 -11.14
CA ALA A 98 -1.59 0.73 -10.40
C ALA A 98 -2.92 0.04 -10.07
N GLY A 99 -3.42 -0.83 -10.95
CA GLY A 99 -4.63 -1.62 -10.71
C GLY A 99 -4.49 -2.56 -9.52
N ASP A 100 -3.36 -3.25 -9.41
CA ASP A 100 -3.09 -4.15 -8.28
C ASP A 100 -2.86 -3.37 -6.97
N TYR A 101 -2.29 -2.17 -7.07
CA TYR A 101 -2.11 -1.29 -5.92
C TYR A 101 -3.45 -0.86 -5.32
N VAL A 102 -4.40 -0.42 -6.15
CA VAL A 102 -5.76 -0.04 -5.74
C VAL A 102 -6.52 -1.26 -5.21
N ARG A 103 -6.40 -2.43 -5.86
CA ARG A 103 -7.02 -3.67 -5.38
C ARG A 103 -6.47 -4.10 -4.03
N ALA A 104 -5.15 -4.00 -3.82
CA ALA A 104 -4.52 -4.34 -2.55
C ALA A 104 -5.00 -3.47 -1.39
N LEU A 105 -5.33 -2.20 -1.65
CA LEU A 105 -5.87 -1.30 -0.65
C LEU A 105 -7.20 -1.81 -0.09
N ALA A 106 -8.07 -2.36 -0.92
CA ALA A 106 -9.38 -2.87 -0.51
C ALA A 106 -9.31 -4.00 0.54
N GLY A 107 -8.24 -4.78 0.54
CA GLY A 107 -8.10 -5.93 1.45
C GLY A 107 -7.35 -5.63 2.75
N LYS A 108 -6.81 -4.44 2.96
CA LYS A 108 -5.97 -4.14 4.12
C LYS A 108 -6.74 -3.73 5.37
N PRO A 109 -7.82 -2.93 5.28
CA PRO A 109 -8.56 -2.50 6.46
C PRO A 109 -9.05 -3.66 7.31
N THR A 110 -9.52 -4.73 6.68
CA THR A 110 -10.08 -5.91 7.35
C THR A 110 -9.04 -6.74 8.11
N ARG A 111 -7.75 -6.52 7.87
CA ARG A 111 -6.67 -7.17 8.62
C ARG A 111 -6.41 -6.51 9.97
N CYS A 112 -6.72 -5.23 10.08
CA CYS A 112 -6.48 -4.46 11.31
C CYS A 112 -7.77 -4.27 12.10
N TYR A 113 -8.91 -4.13 11.41
CA TYR A 113 -10.18 -3.80 12.02
C TYR A 113 -11.29 -4.78 11.62
N ARG A 114 -12.22 -5.01 12.53
CA ARG A 114 -13.47 -5.73 12.27
C ARG A 114 -14.41 -4.82 11.49
N ILE A 115 -14.61 -5.11 10.23
CA ILE A 115 -15.48 -4.35 9.33
C ILE A 115 -16.55 -5.29 8.79
N PRO A 116 -17.75 -5.33 9.38
CA PRO A 116 -18.81 -6.24 8.94
C PRO A 116 -19.21 -6.03 7.48
N TYR A 117 -19.38 -4.77 7.08
CA TYR A 117 -19.73 -4.40 5.71
C TYR A 117 -18.80 -3.32 5.17
N MET A 118 -18.19 -3.61 4.03
CA MET A 118 -17.30 -2.66 3.35
C MET A 118 -17.70 -2.54 1.88
N HIS A 119 -18.01 -1.32 1.48
CA HIS A 119 -18.19 -0.95 0.07
C HIS A 119 -16.94 -0.24 -0.40
N TYR A 120 -16.31 -0.81 -1.39
CA TYR A 120 -15.07 -0.27 -1.94
C TYR A 120 -15.22 -0.02 -3.43
N HIS A 121 -15.00 1.22 -3.83
CA HIS A 121 -14.87 1.62 -5.22
C HIS A 121 -13.46 2.17 -5.44
N GLY A 122 -12.70 1.50 -6.31
CA GLY A 122 -11.35 1.89 -6.66
C GLY A 122 -11.23 2.09 -8.16
N GLN A 123 -10.66 3.21 -8.56
CA GLN A 123 -10.38 3.51 -9.96
C GLN A 123 -8.94 3.98 -10.16
N VAL A 124 -8.42 3.73 -11.34
CA VAL A 124 -7.12 4.19 -11.79
C VAL A 124 -7.33 5.13 -12.96
N ILE A 125 -6.69 6.28 -12.91
CA ILE A 125 -6.68 7.25 -14.02
C ILE A 125 -5.26 7.39 -14.59
N SER A 126 -5.16 7.69 -15.86
CA SER A 126 -3.90 8.07 -16.51
C SER A 126 -3.82 9.59 -16.62
N SER A 127 -2.61 10.11 -16.47
CA SER A 127 -2.31 11.54 -16.58
C SER A 127 -0.92 11.76 -17.19
N ASN A 128 -0.51 13.00 -17.34
CA ASN A 128 0.85 13.36 -17.77
C ASN A 128 1.85 13.42 -16.60
N SER A 129 1.49 12.86 -15.44
CA SER A 129 2.39 12.75 -14.29
C SER A 129 3.43 11.65 -14.49
N PRO A 130 4.52 11.62 -13.71
CA PRO A 130 5.44 10.50 -13.68
C PRO A 130 4.71 9.19 -13.36
N VAL A 131 5.21 8.09 -13.92
CA VAL A 131 4.59 6.76 -13.73
C VAL A 131 4.59 6.38 -12.26
N SER A 132 3.43 6.03 -11.75
CA SER A 132 3.28 5.51 -10.40
C SER A 132 3.37 3.97 -10.37
N GLY A 133 3.85 3.44 -9.27
CA GLY A 133 3.96 1.98 -9.12
C GLY A 133 4.24 1.57 -7.70
N ALA A 134 4.87 0.42 -7.56
CA ALA A 134 5.18 -0.15 -6.27
C ALA A 134 6.05 0.80 -5.43
N PHE A 135 5.51 1.28 -4.34
CA PHE A 135 6.23 2.11 -3.38
C PHE A 135 6.07 1.54 -1.97
N ARG A 136 7.03 1.81 -1.10
CA ARG A 136 7.09 1.30 0.29
C ARG A 136 5.71 1.26 0.93
N SER A 137 5.35 0.12 1.52
CA SER A 137 4.07 -0.27 2.14
C SER A 137 2.99 -0.82 1.19
N TRP A 138 3.12 -0.67 -0.13
CA TRP A 138 2.14 -1.21 -1.09
C TRP A 138 0.69 -0.88 -0.69
N SER A 139 0.33 0.40 -0.67
CA SER A 139 -0.96 0.99 -0.25
C SER A 139 -1.32 0.91 1.25
N ALA A 140 -0.51 0.30 2.11
CA ALA A 140 -0.85 0.23 3.54
C ALA A 140 -0.75 1.59 4.26
N ALA A 141 0.12 2.50 3.81
CA ALA A 141 0.20 3.83 4.38
C ALA A 141 -1.06 4.67 4.07
N GLU A 142 -1.55 4.56 2.83
CA GLU A 142 -2.75 5.25 2.37
C GLU A 142 -4.00 4.69 3.05
N GLU A 143 -4.08 3.37 3.16
CA GLU A 143 -5.15 2.70 3.89
C GLU A 143 -5.17 3.12 5.35
N ALA A 144 -4.01 3.07 6.03
CA ALA A 144 -3.91 3.47 7.42
C ALA A 144 -4.36 4.93 7.61
N LEU A 145 -3.91 5.85 6.75
CA LEU A 145 -4.34 7.24 6.79
C LEU A 145 -5.87 7.38 6.69
N MET A 146 -6.49 6.66 5.76
CA MET A 146 -7.92 6.69 5.56
C MET A 146 -8.69 6.15 6.76
N MET A 147 -8.31 4.98 7.27
CA MET A 147 -8.98 4.30 8.37
C MET A 147 -8.80 5.03 9.69
N GLU A 148 -7.57 5.42 10.01
CA GLU A 148 -7.27 6.09 11.29
C GLU A 148 -7.98 7.45 11.41
N ARG A 149 -8.08 8.19 10.31
CA ARG A 149 -8.86 9.44 10.28
C ARG A 149 -10.36 9.21 10.45
N GLN A 150 -10.89 8.10 9.93
CA GLN A 150 -12.29 7.73 10.14
C GLN A 150 -12.60 7.41 11.60
N LEU A 151 -11.71 6.66 12.24
CA LEU A 151 -11.85 6.32 13.67
C LEU A 151 -11.72 7.56 14.55
N ASP A 152 -10.79 8.47 14.24
CA ASP A 152 -10.67 9.74 14.97
C ASP A 152 -11.91 10.61 14.85
N ALA A 153 -12.45 10.73 13.64
CA ALA A 153 -13.67 11.51 13.40
C ALA A 153 -14.91 10.88 14.08
N ALA A 154 -14.97 9.55 14.14
CA ALA A 154 -16.02 8.84 14.84
C ALA A 154 -15.90 9.02 16.36
N ALA A 155 -14.69 8.92 16.91
CA ALA A 155 -14.43 9.14 18.33
C ALA A 155 -14.86 10.56 18.77
N GLU A 156 -14.49 11.57 17.97
CA GLU A 156 -14.87 12.97 18.24
C GLU A 156 -16.39 13.14 18.23
N LYS A 157 -17.09 12.62 17.22
CA LYS A 157 -18.56 12.71 17.13
C LYS A 157 -19.30 12.00 18.25
N LEU A 158 -18.74 10.89 18.75
CA LEU A 158 -19.35 10.09 19.80
C LEU A 158 -18.92 10.52 21.20
N GLY A 159 -17.98 11.47 21.32
CA GLY A 159 -17.39 11.86 22.61
C GLY A 159 -16.60 10.74 23.26
N MET A 160 -16.02 9.84 22.45
CA MET A 160 -15.24 8.70 22.91
C MET A 160 -13.74 8.99 22.88
N ASP A 161 -13.01 8.32 23.76
CA ASP A 161 -11.56 8.27 23.67
C ASP A 161 -11.10 7.60 22.38
N ARG A 162 -10.06 8.16 21.74
CA ARG A 162 -9.55 7.68 20.44
C ARG A 162 -8.96 6.26 20.52
N LEU A 163 -8.39 5.90 21.65
CA LEU A 163 -7.87 4.55 21.85
C LEU A 163 -9.02 3.58 22.15
N ALA A 164 -10.01 3.99 22.94
CA ALA A 164 -11.17 3.15 23.26
C ALA A 164 -11.93 2.70 22.00
N ILE A 165 -12.16 3.60 21.03
CA ILE A 165 -12.84 3.24 19.78
C ILE A 165 -12.00 2.26 18.94
N ARG A 166 -10.67 2.41 18.95
CA ARG A 166 -9.76 1.45 18.26
C ARG A 166 -9.81 0.08 18.92
N LEU A 167 -9.62 0.00 20.23
CA LEU A 167 -9.68 -1.27 20.99
C LEU A 167 -11.02 -1.99 20.81
N LYS A 168 -12.10 -1.24 20.63
CA LYS A 168 -13.41 -1.81 20.34
C LYS A 168 -13.49 -2.45 18.95
N ASN A 169 -12.81 -1.90 17.96
CA ASN A 169 -12.94 -2.27 16.57
C ASN A 169 -11.76 -3.10 16.01
N VAL A 170 -10.65 -3.24 16.73
CA VAL A 170 -9.52 -4.05 16.22
C VAL A 170 -9.90 -5.50 15.99
N ALA A 171 -9.31 -6.10 14.97
CA ALA A 171 -9.38 -7.53 14.71
C ALA A 171 -8.76 -8.31 15.87
N ARG A 172 -9.29 -9.47 16.17
CA ARG A 172 -8.84 -10.33 17.27
C ARG A 172 -8.34 -11.67 16.73
N SER A 173 -7.43 -12.27 17.47
CA SER A 173 -6.97 -13.61 17.16
C SER A 173 -8.13 -14.61 17.18
N GLY A 174 -8.15 -15.51 16.22
CA GLY A 174 -9.22 -16.51 16.05
C GLY A 174 -10.43 -16.01 15.24
N GLU A 175 -10.47 -14.74 14.83
CA GLU A 175 -11.49 -14.24 13.91
C GLU A 175 -11.13 -14.60 12.45
N GLU A 176 -12.14 -14.73 11.61
CA GLU A 176 -11.96 -14.97 10.19
C GLU A 176 -12.11 -13.65 9.38
N ASP A 177 -11.16 -13.39 8.54
CA ASP A 177 -11.37 -12.41 7.46
C ASP A 177 -12.20 -13.09 6.35
N LYS A 178 -13.50 -12.88 6.40
CA LYS A 178 -14.45 -13.48 5.44
C LYS A 178 -14.22 -13.05 4.00
N LYS A 179 -13.57 -11.93 3.76
CA LYS A 179 -13.28 -11.42 2.41
C LYS A 179 -12.05 -12.09 1.83
N LEU A 180 -11.01 -12.24 2.63
CA LEU A 180 -9.77 -12.88 2.21
C LEU A 180 -9.78 -14.39 2.44
N ARG A 181 -10.80 -14.94 3.12
CA ARG A 181 -10.88 -16.35 3.55
C ARG A 181 -9.62 -16.80 4.30
N LEU A 182 -9.11 -15.92 5.14
CA LEU A 182 -7.92 -16.15 5.95
C LEU A 182 -8.31 -16.19 7.42
N SER A 183 -7.79 -17.18 8.14
CA SER A 183 -7.81 -17.16 9.60
C SER A 183 -6.86 -16.09 10.11
N LEU A 184 -7.31 -15.25 11.02
CA LEU A 184 -6.50 -14.24 11.67
C LEU A 184 -5.89 -14.88 12.93
N GLU A 185 -4.72 -15.48 12.78
CA GLU A 185 -3.98 -16.07 13.89
C GLU A 185 -2.95 -15.08 14.42
N ASP A 186 -2.66 -15.16 15.72
CA ASP A 186 -1.65 -14.34 16.42
C ASP A 186 -1.80 -12.82 16.25
N ILE A 187 -3.01 -12.31 16.13
CA ILE A 187 -3.29 -10.87 16.09
C ILE A 187 -3.13 -10.26 17.48
N ARG A 188 -2.12 -9.40 17.64
CA ARG A 188 -1.81 -8.69 18.90
C ARG A 188 -1.96 -7.17 18.82
N ILE A 189 -2.79 -6.69 17.91
CA ILE A 189 -3.02 -5.24 17.74
C ILE A 189 -3.64 -4.65 19.01
N GLY A 190 -4.58 -5.34 19.64
CA GLY A 190 -5.18 -4.90 20.88
C GLY A 190 -4.17 -4.77 22.02
N ASP A 191 -3.27 -5.74 22.15
CA ASP A 191 -2.20 -5.71 23.16
C ASP A 191 -1.25 -4.53 22.91
N ALA A 192 -0.81 -4.34 21.66
CA ALA A 192 0.05 -3.23 21.28
C ALA A 192 -0.58 -1.86 21.56
N LEU A 193 -1.88 -1.71 21.26
CA LEU A 193 -2.61 -0.47 21.56
C LEU A 193 -2.75 -0.23 23.06
N SER A 194 -2.93 -1.26 23.88
CA SER A 194 -3.03 -1.13 25.34
C SER A 194 -1.74 -0.65 25.98
N LEU A 195 -0.58 -0.95 25.38
CA LEU A 195 0.72 -0.49 25.86
C LEU A 195 0.92 1.03 25.73
N ILE A 196 0.19 1.71 24.86
CA ILE A 196 0.27 3.16 24.69
C ILE A 196 -0.10 3.88 25.99
N HIS A 197 -1.09 3.39 26.71
CA HIS A 197 -1.47 3.95 28.03
C HIS A 197 -0.41 3.74 29.11
N ILE A 198 0.40 2.71 29.01
CA ILE A 198 1.45 2.41 29.99
C ILE A 198 2.68 3.27 29.74
N SER A 199 3.02 3.54 28.49
CA SER A 199 4.24 4.25 28.11
C SER A 199 4.12 5.77 28.05
N GLU A 200 2.90 6.33 27.97
CA GLU A 200 2.67 7.77 27.81
C GLU A 200 1.84 8.46 28.93
N PRO A 201 1.73 7.97 30.16
CA PRO A 201 0.97 8.67 31.20
C PRO A 201 1.58 10.05 31.55
N THR A 202 2.84 10.31 31.17
CA THR A 202 3.58 11.53 31.49
C THR A 202 3.39 12.65 30.45
N ARG A 203 2.98 12.37 29.22
CA ARG A 203 2.80 13.42 28.19
C ARG A 203 1.54 14.26 28.36
N HIS A 204 0.47 13.70 28.92
CA HIS A 204 -0.75 14.46 29.21
C HIS A 204 -0.63 15.40 30.39
N ALA A 205 0.37 15.22 31.27
CA ALA A 205 0.63 16.08 32.43
C ALA A 205 1.54 17.30 32.11
N GLN A 206 2.10 17.39 30.90
CA GLN A 206 3.02 18.48 30.51
C GLN A 206 2.40 19.54 29.60
N ILE A 207 1.10 19.45 29.28
CA ILE A 207 0.38 20.45 28.48
C ILE A 207 -0.74 21.04 29.35
N SER A 208 -0.36 21.60 30.47
CA SER A 208 -1.23 22.50 31.26
C SER A 208 -0.52 23.82 31.49
#